data_af3450c937af46dff65a852f98b9a688
#
_entry.id   af3450c937af46dff65a852f98b9a688
#
_cell.length_a   1.000
_cell.length_b   1.000
_cell.length_c   1.000
_cell.angle_alpha   90.00
_cell.angle_beta   90.00
_cell.angle_gamma   90.00
#
_symmetry.space_group_name_H-M   'P 1'
#
loop_
_entity.id
_entity.type
_entity.pdbx_description
1 polymer ?
#
loop_
_entity_poly.entity_id
_entity_poly.type
_entity_poly.pdbx_seq_one_letter_code
_entity_poly.pdbx_strand_id
1 'polypeptide(L)'
;MKKFIFIFFLVIINNYAQNSDELIETYPVFPVCELLPYKFQKNCFNETIDDHIQKNFIYPKQAWENDLEAIVKVKFDIDQNGSVSNVISNSSVVGVSFFERESLNLAKKLFNDAASKLIQTLPDAIPAKKNNIAFKKTFLVSVKYQIPRKLGFDEIETPPLFDDCTGSANEKLCFIKFIDDHISKNFKYPKRAIKKGEEGNVFIQFDMTSDGLYTNFTTIGESRILEDEAYRIMIKLPSFEPAKYQEKYVTTTYGTTISFKLDQ
;
A
#
# COMPACT_ATOMS: atom_id res chain seq x y z
N MET A 1 78.71 35.12 40.00
CA MET A 1 78.18 34.44 38.82
C MET A 1 77.39 33.20 39.22
N LYS A 2 76.06 33.31 39.27
CA LYS A 2 75.21 32.18 39.68
C LYS A 2 74.79 31.41 38.42
N LYS A 3 75.20 30.12 38.35
CA LYS A 3 74.76 29.22 37.26
C LYS A 3 73.37 28.69 37.57
N PHE A 4 72.42 28.98 36.70
CA PHE A 4 71.10 28.39 36.71
C PHE A 4 71.14 27.05 35.96
N ILE A 5 70.85 25.96 36.65
CA ILE A 5 70.66 24.63 36.06
C ILE A 5 69.18 24.52 35.69
N PHE A 6 68.89 24.45 34.37
CA PHE A 6 67.54 24.14 33.86
C PHE A 6 67.36 22.60 33.83
N ILE A 7 66.53 22.08 34.71
CA ILE A 7 66.10 20.69 34.68
C ILE A 7 64.90 20.59 33.71
N PHE A 8 65.13 19.93 32.59
CA PHE A 8 64.07 19.60 31.61
C PHE A 8 63.35 18.38 32.12
N PHE A 9 62.08 18.55 32.58
CA PHE A 9 61.16 17.45 32.88
C PHE A 9 60.58 16.94 31.59
N LEU A 10 61.02 15.78 31.10
CA LEU A 10 60.45 15.07 29.96
C LEU A 10 59.14 14.37 30.44
N VAL A 11 57.99 14.99 30.17
CA VAL A 11 56.69 14.38 30.41
C VAL A 11 56.46 13.40 29.28
N ILE A 12 56.66 12.10 29.53
CA ILE A 12 56.23 11.03 28.64
C ILE A 12 54.70 10.93 28.77
N ILE A 13 53.97 11.47 27.82
CA ILE A 13 52.55 11.24 27.68
C ILE A 13 52.40 9.84 27.06
N ASN A 14 52.14 8.84 27.89
CA ASN A 14 51.66 7.56 27.40
C ASN A 14 50.25 7.74 26.90
N ASN A 15 50.08 7.95 25.57
CA ASN A 15 48.80 7.77 24.89
C ASN A 15 48.50 6.27 24.93
N TYR A 16 47.78 5.83 25.95
CA TYR A 16 47.02 4.59 25.89
C TYR A 16 45.91 4.85 24.89
N ALA A 17 46.12 4.48 23.61
CA ALA A 17 45.03 4.23 22.70
C ALA A 17 44.18 3.14 23.33
N GLN A 18 43.08 3.50 23.97
CA GLN A 18 42.00 2.56 24.24
C GLN A 18 41.47 2.12 22.86
N ASN A 19 42.06 1.02 22.36
CA ASN A 19 41.36 0.21 21.38
C ASN A 19 40.14 -0.36 22.11
N SER A 20 39.04 0.39 22.11
CA SER A 20 37.74 -0.22 22.20
C SER A 20 37.59 -1.04 20.92
N ASP A 21 37.83 -2.33 20.98
CA ASP A 21 37.34 -3.28 19.96
C ASP A 21 35.82 -3.19 19.97
N GLU A 22 35.32 -2.14 19.37
CA GLU A 22 33.90 -2.00 19.09
C GLU A 22 33.57 -3.11 18.11
N LEU A 23 32.89 -4.14 18.62
CA LEU A 23 32.47 -5.32 17.86
C LEU A 23 31.67 -4.82 16.64
N ILE A 24 32.35 -4.72 15.50
CA ILE A 24 31.70 -4.24 14.25
C ILE A 24 30.78 -5.35 13.77
N GLU A 25 29.49 -5.18 14.05
CA GLU A 25 28.42 -6.02 13.54
C GLU A 25 27.80 -5.36 12.32
N THR A 26 27.79 -6.03 11.18
CA THR A 26 27.12 -5.56 9.97
C THR A 26 25.71 -6.15 9.86
N TYR A 27 24.87 -5.49 9.08
CA TYR A 27 23.55 -5.98 8.72
C TYR A 27 23.64 -6.79 7.42
N PRO A 28 22.75 -7.78 7.16
CA PRO A 28 22.73 -8.42 5.85
C PRO A 28 22.30 -7.40 4.81
N VAL A 29 22.81 -7.55 3.59
CA VAL A 29 22.61 -6.57 2.52
C VAL A 29 22.20 -7.29 1.25
N PHE A 30 21.05 -6.95 0.65
CA PHE A 30 20.73 -7.41 -0.69
C PHE A 30 21.65 -6.76 -1.73
N PRO A 31 21.96 -7.45 -2.84
CA PRO A 31 22.87 -6.92 -3.87
C PRO A 31 22.50 -5.51 -4.36
N VAL A 32 21.21 -5.20 -4.46
CA VAL A 32 20.71 -3.87 -4.87
C VAL A 32 21.09 -2.76 -3.88
N CYS A 33 21.35 -3.11 -2.61
CA CYS A 33 21.70 -2.19 -1.54
C CYS A 33 23.21 -2.07 -1.28
N GLU A 34 24.04 -2.89 -1.92
CA GLU A 34 25.47 -3.03 -1.61
C GLU A 34 26.25 -1.72 -1.79
N LEU A 35 25.95 -0.97 -2.84
CA LEU A 35 26.64 0.29 -3.15
C LEU A 35 26.19 1.49 -2.31
N LEU A 36 25.18 1.31 -1.46
CA LEU A 36 24.72 2.38 -0.60
C LEU A 36 25.66 2.58 0.62
N PRO A 37 25.80 3.81 1.13
CA PRO A 37 26.48 4.06 2.39
C PRO A 37 25.87 3.22 3.51
N TYR A 38 26.70 2.67 4.40
CA TYR A 38 26.32 1.73 5.48
C TYR A 38 25.07 2.16 6.25
N LYS A 39 24.93 3.44 6.57
CA LYS A 39 23.78 3.99 7.31
C LYS A 39 22.44 3.81 6.62
N PHE A 40 22.43 3.60 5.29
CA PHE A 40 21.21 3.40 4.50
C PHE A 40 20.94 1.93 4.17
N GLN A 41 21.92 1.03 4.33
CA GLN A 41 21.80 -0.37 3.94
C GLN A 41 20.68 -1.10 4.69
N LYS A 42 20.49 -0.81 5.98
CA LYS A 42 19.41 -1.39 6.77
C LYS A 42 18.02 -0.99 6.28
N ASN A 43 17.83 0.27 5.92
CA ASN A 43 16.54 0.73 5.38
C ASN A 43 16.29 0.09 4.03
N CYS A 44 17.29 0.11 3.13
CA CYS A 44 17.20 -0.53 1.83
C CYS A 44 16.89 -2.04 1.94
N PHE A 45 17.50 -2.75 2.91
CA PHE A 45 17.19 -4.16 3.17
C PHE A 45 15.71 -4.37 3.50
N ASN A 46 15.14 -3.55 4.39
CA ASN A 46 13.73 -3.63 4.74
C ASN A 46 12.82 -3.28 3.56
N GLU A 47 13.12 -2.21 2.83
CA GLU A 47 12.38 -1.80 1.63
C GLU A 47 12.42 -2.88 0.56
N THR A 48 13.56 -3.57 0.38
CA THR A 48 13.66 -4.70 -0.57
C THR A 48 12.74 -5.87 -0.18
N ILE A 49 12.60 -6.15 1.12
CA ILE A 49 11.66 -7.18 1.60
C ILE A 49 10.21 -6.74 1.34
N ASP A 50 9.88 -5.49 1.66
CA ASP A 50 8.53 -4.95 1.46
C ASP A 50 8.17 -4.95 -0.04
N ASP A 51 9.07 -4.52 -0.90
CA ASP A 51 8.94 -4.57 -2.36
C ASP A 51 8.74 -6.00 -2.88
N HIS A 52 9.53 -6.97 -2.35
CA HIS A 52 9.40 -8.37 -2.71
C HIS A 52 8.02 -8.91 -2.30
N ILE A 53 7.57 -8.59 -1.09
CA ILE A 53 6.24 -8.97 -0.60
C ILE A 53 5.16 -8.40 -1.53
N GLN A 54 5.22 -7.12 -1.85
CA GLN A 54 4.21 -6.48 -2.73
C GLN A 54 4.17 -7.09 -4.12
N LYS A 55 5.34 -7.33 -4.75
CA LYS A 55 5.45 -7.84 -6.12
C LYS A 55 5.05 -9.31 -6.26
N ASN A 56 5.26 -10.11 -5.22
CA ASN A 56 5.05 -11.56 -5.26
C ASN A 56 3.86 -12.00 -4.38
N PHE A 57 3.08 -11.05 -3.89
CA PHE A 57 1.92 -11.33 -3.06
C PHE A 57 0.87 -12.14 -3.82
N ILE A 58 0.49 -13.28 -3.27
CA ILE A 58 -0.60 -14.11 -3.80
C ILE A 58 -1.55 -14.42 -2.66
N TYR A 59 -2.82 -14.03 -2.83
CA TYR A 59 -3.86 -14.41 -1.90
C TYR A 59 -4.19 -15.90 -2.06
N PRO A 60 -4.25 -16.70 -0.98
CA PRO A 60 -4.65 -18.10 -1.10
C PRO A 60 -6.07 -18.22 -1.66
N LYS A 61 -6.26 -18.92 -2.78
CA LYS A 61 -7.54 -19.00 -3.49
C LYS A 61 -8.70 -19.40 -2.58
N GLN A 62 -8.54 -20.46 -1.79
CA GLN A 62 -9.58 -20.92 -0.87
C GLN A 62 -9.90 -19.88 0.22
N ALA A 63 -8.90 -19.14 0.70
CA ALA A 63 -9.12 -18.07 1.67
C ALA A 63 -9.87 -16.90 1.03
N TRP A 64 -9.53 -16.54 -0.21
CA TRP A 64 -10.23 -15.52 -0.98
C TRP A 64 -11.69 -15.88 -1.22
N GLU A 65 -11.97 -17.09 -1.69
CA GLU A 65 -13.34 -17.58 -1.98
C GLU A 65 -14.23 -17.62 -0.73
N ASN A 66 -13.65 -17.82 0.45
CA ASN A 66 -14.38 -17.90 1.73
C ASN A 66 -14.32 -16.62 2.57
N ASP A 67 -13.92 -15.49 2.01
CA ASP A 67 -13.82 -14.18 2.70
C ASP A 67 -12.95 -14.20 3.97
N LEU A 68 -11.92 -15.06 3.99
CA LEU A 68 -11.03 -15.19 5.12
C LEU A 68 -9.89 -14.17 5.02
N GLU A 69 -9.68 -13.40 6.07
CA GLU A 69 -8.57 -12.45 6.20
C GLU A 69 -7.62 -12.88 7.32
N ALA A 70 -6.34 -12.52 7.23
CA ALA A 70 -5.37 -12.84 8.27
C ALA A 70 -4.19 -11.85 8.32
N ILE A 71 -3.58 -11.77 9.50
CA ILE A 71 -2.26 -11.19 9.69
C ILE A 71 -1.31 -12.35 10.02
N VAL A 72 -0.28 -12.53 9.19
CA VAL A 72 0.71 -13.59 9.37
C VAL A 72 2.04 -12.99 9.81
N LYS A 73 2.50 -13.36 10.99
CA LYS A 73 3.85 -13.05 11.45
C LYS A 73 4.78 -14.15 10.95
N VAL A 74 5.77 -13.76 10.15
CA VAL A 74 6.78 -14.69 9.60
C VAL A 74 8.12 -14.38 10.21
N LYS A 75 8.65 -15.34 10.96
CA LYS A 75 10.02 -15.34 11.48
C LYS A 75 10.90 -16.14 10.52
N PHE A 76 12.05 -15.60 10.15
CA PHE A 76 13.01 -16.28 9.29
C PHE A 76 14.44 -15.84 9.61
N ASP A 77 15.40 -16.63 9.18
CA ASP A 77 16.82 -16.33 9.31
C ASP A 77 17.40 -16.03 7.91
N ILE A 78 18.32 -15.06 7.83
CA ILE A 78 19.33 -15.01 6.78
C ILE A 78 20.56 -15.72 7.34
N ASP A 79 20.93 -16.83 6.73
CA ASP A 79 21.99 -17.69 7.20
C ASP A 79 23.41 -17.16 6.87
N GLN A 80 24.44 -17.93 7.18
CA GLN A 80 25.85 -17.56 6.95
C GLN A 80 26.22 -17.47 5.46
N ASN A 81 25.40 -18.08 4.58
CA ASN A 81 25.56 -18.04 3.12
C ASN A 81 24.77 -16.89 2.50
N GLY A 82 23.94 -16.20 3.28
CA GLY A 82 23.05 -15.15 2.81
C GLY A 82 21.66 -15.64 2.37
N SER A 83 21.40 -16.94 2.50
CA SER A 83 20.13 -17.54 2.07
C SER A 83 19.08 -17.53 3.17
N VAL A 84 17.79 -17.49 2.76
CA VAL A 84 16.66 -17.59 3.69
C VAL A 84 16.57 -19.00 4.26
N SER A 85 16.43 -19.10 5.57
CA SER A 85 16.30 -20.36 6.30
C SER A 85 15.37 -20.24 7.51
N ASN A 86 15.00 -21.38 8.12
CA ASN A 86 14.18 -21.43 9.35
C ASN A 86 12.90 -20.57 9.30
N VAL A 87 12.16 -20.62 8.19
CA VAL A 87 10.92 -19.85 8.02
C VAL A 87 9.81 -20.46 8.88
N ILE A 88 9.28 -19.68 9.80
CA ILE A 88 8.19 -20.05 10.70
C ILE A 88 7.10 -18.99 10.62
N SER A 89 5.91 -19.40 10.18
CA SER A 89 4.75 -18.52 10.02
C SER A 89 3.70 -18.81 11.09
N ASN A 90 3.10 -17.76 11.62
CA ASN A 90 1.99 -17.85 12.57
C ASN A 90 0.91 -16.83 12.20
N SER A 91 -0.24 -17.32 11.76
CA SER A 91 -1.37 -16.52 11.34
C SER A 91 -2.39 -16.28 12.46
N SER A 92 -2.90 -15.06 12.48
CA SER A 92 -4.12 -14.68 13.20
C SER A 92 -5.20 -14.41 12.17
N VAL A 93 -6.19 -15.31 12.06
CA VAL A 93 -7.36 -15.11 11.20
C VAL A 93 -8.25 -14.08 11.84
N VAL A 94 -8.76 -13.12 11.06
CA VAL A 94 -9.55 -11.98 11.54
C VAL A 94 -10.89 -11.89 10.79
N GLY A 95 -11.86 -11.20 11.38
CA GLY A 95 -13.15 -10.91 10.74
C GLY A 95 -14.18 -12.04 10.73
N VAL A 96 -13.82 -13.24 11.16
CA VAL A 96 -14.72 -14.42 11.18
C VAL A 96 -14.63 -15.19 12.49
N SER A 97 -15.71 -15.87 12.84
CA SER A 97 -15.76 -16.80 13.98
C SER A 97 -15.89 -18.22 13.47
N PHE A 98 -15.07 -19.11 13.97
CA PHE A 98 -15.11 -20.53 13.64
C PHE A 98 -15.79 -21.33 14.75
N PHE A 99 -16.77 -22.13 14.38
CA PHE A 99 -17.43 -23.05 15.32
C PHE A 99 -16.58 -24.28 15.64
N GLU A 100 -15.76 -24.69 14.65
CA GLU A 100 -14.90 -25.86 14.76
C GLU A 100 -13.42 -25.47 14.73
N ARG A 101 -12.66 -26.06 15.64
CA ARG A 101 -11.21 -25.84 15.74
C ARG A 101 -10.44 -26.32 14.49
N GLU A 102 -10.95 -27.37 13.84
CA GLU A 102 -10.37 -27.92 12.63
C GLU A 102 -10.44 -26.91 11.47
N SER A 103 -11.58 -26.29 11.26
CA SER A 103 -11.78 -25.23 10.25
C SER A 103 -10.85 -24.04 10.47
N LEU A 104 -10.66 -23.61 11.72
CA LEU A 104 -9.69 -22.58 12.07
C LEU A 104 -8.25 -23.01 11.76
N ASN A 105 -7.87 -24.26 12.06
CA ASN A 105 -6.52 -24.75 11.78
C ASN A 105 -6.26 -24.84 10.27
N LEU A 106 -7.26 -25.24 9.48
CA LEU A 106 -7.17 -25.25 8.03
C LEU A 106 -6.98 -23.83 7.47
N ALA A 107 -7.78 -22.87 7.92
CA ALA A 107 -7.64 -21.47 7.55
C ALA A 107 -6.24 -20.92 7.88
N LYS A 108 -5.76 -21.18 9.09
CA LYS A 108 -4.39 -20.80 9.49
C LYS A 108 -3.33 -21.42 8.59
N LYS A 109 -3.50 -22.69 8.23
CA LYS A 109 -2.56 -23.39 7.35
C LYS A 109 -2.46 -22.73 5.98
N LEU A 110 -3.59 -22.34 5.36
CA LEU A 110 -3.60 -21.66 4.05
C LEU A 110 -2.73 -20.41 4.06
N PHE A 111 -2.90 -19.56 5.07
CA PHE A 111 -2.14 -18.33 5.18
C PHE A 111 -0.68 -18.55 5.55
N ASN A 112 -0.40 -19.49 6.47
CA ASN A 112 0.97 -19.80 6.87
C ASN A 112 1.78 -20.34 5.69
N ASP A 113 1.22 -21.26 4.90
CA ASP A 113 1.88 -21.84 3.72
C ASP A 113 2.17 -20.75 2.67
N ALA A 114 1.20 -19.86 2.39
CA ALA A 114 1.36 -18.77 1.44
C ALA A 114 2.44 -17.78 1.88
N ALA A 115 2.39 -17.33 3.13
CA ALA A 115 3.37 -16.39 3.67
C ALA A 115 4.77 -17.00 3.78
N SER A 116 4.87 -18.28 4.17
CA SER A 116 6.17 -18.98 4.20
C SER A 116 6.78 -19.08 2.81
N LYS A 117 5.98 -19.46 1.80
CA LYS A 117 6.44 -19.56 0.42
C LYS A 117 6.91 -18.20 -0.10
N LEU A 118 6.17 -17.13 0.19
CA LEU A 118 6.52 -15.77 -0.20
C LEU A 118 7.89 -15.34 0.34
N ILE A 119 8.17 -15.63 1.61
CA ILE A 119 9.47 -15.29 2.22
C ILE A 119 10.59 -16.21 1.75
N GLN A 120 10.32 -17.49 1.47
CA GLN A 120 11.31 -18.43 0.93
C GLN A 120 11.82 -18.06 -0.47
N THR A 121 11.08 -17.23 -1.20
CA THR A 121 11.47 -16.74 -2.54
C THR A 121 12.23 -15.42 -2.52
N LEU A 122 12.57 -14.88 -1.34
CA LEU A 122 13.48 -13.73 -1.25
C LEU A 122 14.84 -14.05 -1.91
N PRO A 123 15.45 -13.11 -2.60
CA PRO A 123 16.79 -13.31 -3.16
C PRO A 123 17.84 -13.50 -2.07
N ASP A 124 18.96 -14.14 -2.40
CA ASP A 124 20.08 -14.26 -1.51
C ASP A 124 20.67 -12.87 -1.18
N ALA A 125 21.10 -12.71 0.06
CA ALA A 125 21.71 -11.48 0.57
C ALA A 125 23.21 -11.73 0.87
N ILE A 126 24.00 -10.68 0.92
CA ILE A 126 25.32 -10.71 1.57
C ILE A 126 25.05 -10.90 3.07
N PRO A 127 25.60 -11.93 3.73
CA PRO A 127 25.25 -12.23 5.11
C PRO A 127 25.75 -11.17 6.10
N ALA A 128 25.10 -11.09 7.24
CA ALA A 128 25.59 -10.31 8.37
C ALA A 128 26.96 -10.84 8.83
N LYS A 129 27.85 -9.92 9.23
CA LYS A 129 29.17 -10.29 9.75
C LYS A 129 29.41 -9.65 11.12
N LYS A 130 30.09 -10.39 11.99
CA LYS A 130 30.64 -9.90 13.25
C LYS A 130 32.13 -10.19 13.27
N ASN A 131 32.95 -9.15 13.34
CA ASN A 131 34.40 -9.26 13.21
C ASN A 131 34.82 -10.02 11.94
N ASN A 132 34.22 -9.71 10.81
CA ASN A 132 34.42 -10.37 9.52
C ASN A 132 33.97 -11.85 9.42
N ILE A 133 33.40 -12.42 10.47
CA ILE A 133 32.85 -13.78 10.45
C ILE A 133 31.33 -13.70 10.15
N ALA A 134 30.90 -14.37 9.09
CA ALA A 134 29.50 -14.43 8.72
C ALA A 134 28.69 -15.18 9.81
N PHE A 135 27.55 -14.62 10.17
CA PHE A 135 26.66 -15.23 11.14
C PHE A 135 25.20 -15.11 10.70
N LYS A 136 24.39 -15.98 11.24
CA LYS A 136 22.96 -16.01 11.00
C LYS A 136 22.25 -14.87 11.75
N LYS A 137 21.36 -14.15 11.06
CA LYS A 137 20.55 -13.10 11.67
C LYS A 137 19.06 -13.37 11.45
N THR A 138 18.26 -13.22 12.53
CA THR A 138 16.84 -13.50 12.54
C THR A 138 16.03 -12.24 12.28
N PHE A 139 14.96 -12.38 11.49
CA PHE A 139 14.02 -11.32 11.11
C PHE A 139 12.59 -11.72 11.42
N LEU A 140 11.74 -10.72 11.59
CA LEU A 140 10.31 -10.86 11.77
C LEU A 140 9.61 -9.85 10.85
N VAL A 141 8.75 -10.35 9.98
CA VAL A 141 7.90 -9.53 9.09
C VAL A 141 6.43 -9.87 9.32
N SER A 142 5.54 -8.98 8.90
CA SER A 142 4.10 -9.21 8.95
C SER A 142 3.52 -9.11 7.55
N VAL A 143 2.89 -10.19 7.08
CA VAL A 143 2.15 -10.23 5.81
C VAL A 143 0.67 -10.10 6.14
N LYS A 144 0.01 -9.09 5.54
CA LYS A 144 -1.42 -8.86 5.74
C LYS A 144 -2.19 -9.39 4.53
N TYR A 145 -3.06 -10.36 4.78
CA TYR A 145 -4.05 -10.85 3.84
C TYR A 145 -5.37 -10.17 4.16
N GLN A 146 -5.68 -9.15 3.40
CA GLN A 146 -6.87 -8.33 3.60
C GLN A 146 -7.59 -8.19 2.27
N ILE A 147 -8.93 -8.41 2.29
CA ILE A 147 -9.77 -8.25 1.11
C ILE A 147 -10.02 -6.74 0.95
N PRO A 148 -9.65 -6.16 -0.19
CA PRO A 148 -9.91 -4.75 -0.42
C PRO A 148 -11.43 -4.55 -0.49
N ARG A 149 -11.94 -3.71 0.38
CA ARG A 149 -13.38 -3.37 0.41
C ARG A 149 -13.69 -2.11 -0.38
N LYS A 150 -12.68 -1.29 -0.58
CA LYS A 150 -12.75 -0.04 -1.35
C LYS A 150 -11.47 0.13 -2.16
N LEU A 151 -11.63 0.38 -3.46
CA LEU A 151 -10.56 0.57 -4.42
C LEU A 151 -10.79 1.85 -5.23
N GLY A 152 -9.71 2.45 -5.72
CA GLY A 152 -9.81 3.52 -6.71
C GLY A 152 -10.36 3.00 -8.03
N PHE A 153 -10.95 3.89 -8.85
CA PHE A 153 -11.53 3.50 -10.14
C PHE A 153 -10.49 2.89 -11.11
N ASP A 154 -9.23 3.24 -10.97
CA ASP A 154 -8.13 2.69 -11.79
C ASP A 154 -7.66 1.31 -11.33
N GLU A 155 -7.93 0.94 -10.07
CA GLU A 155 -7.48 -0.31 -9.45
C GLU A 155 -8.46 -1.49 -9.65
N ILE A 156 -9.72 -1.21 -10.04
CA ILE A 156 -10.75 -2.23 -10.26
C ILE A 156 -10.57 -2.92 -11.62
N GLU A 157 -10.92 -4.19 -11.70
CA GLU A 157 -10.89 -4.97 -12.95
C GLU A 157 -12.12 -4.69 -13.80
N THR A 158 -13.31 -4.78 -13.19
CA THR A 158 -14.59 -4.45 -13.83
C THR A 158 -15.14 -3.18 -13.20
N PRO A 159 -15.41 -2.12 -13.97
CA PRO A 159 -16.01 -0.89 -13.44
C PRO A 159 -17.46 -1.12 -12.99
N PRO A 160 -18.06 -0.19 -12.24
CA PRO A 160 -19.51 -0.19 -12.08
C PRO A 160 -20.19 -0.15 -13.43
N LEU A 161 -21.21 -0.96 -13.64
CA LEU A 161 -21.90 -1.06 -14.94
C LEU A 161 -23.30 -0.48 -14.87
N PHE A 162 -23.58 0.44 -15.78
CA PHE A 162 -24.96 0.82 -16.13
C PHE A 162 -25.50 -0.16 -17.16
N ASP A 163 -26.81 -0.34 -17.21
CA ASP A 163 -27.47 -1.30 -18.13
C ASP A 163 -26.98 -1.11 -19.58
N ASP A 164 -26.82 0.14 -20.02
CA ASP A 164 -26.36 0.48 -21.37
C ASP A 164 -24.91 0.08 -21.67
N CYS A 165 -24.11 -0.23 -20.65
CA CYS A 165 -22.70 -0.57 -20.76
C CYS A 165 -22.41 -2.07 -20.61
N THR A 166 -23.39 -2.86 -20.22
CA THR A 166 -23.22 -4.31 -20.02
C THR A 166 -22.84 -5.00 -21.35
N GLY A 167 -21.70 -5.73 -21.33
CA GLY A 167 -21.18 -6.42 -22.51
C GLY A 167 -20.51 -5.53 -23.54
N SER A 168 -20.21 -4.27 -23.20
CA SER A 168 -19.40 -3.38 -24.03
C SER A 168 -17.98 -3.91 -24.20
N ALA A 169 -17.36 -3.72 -25.36
CA ALA A 169 -15.97 -4.11 -25.61
C ALA A 169 -14.96 -3.38 -24.71
N ASN A 170 -15.31 -2.23 -24.19
CA ASN A 170 -14.53 -1.48 -23.19
C ASN A 170 -15.48 -0.84 -22.16
N GLU A 171 -15.74 -1.58 -21.10
CA GLU A 171 -16.68 -1.18 -20.05
C GLU A 171 -16.26 0.10 -19.31
N LYS A 172 -14.95 0.30 -19.06
CA LYS A 172 -14.44 1.53 -18.42
C LYS A 172 -14.70 2.77 -19.29
N LEU A 173 -14.46 2.66 -20.59
CA LEU A 173 -14.73 3.76 -21.51
C LEU A 173 -16.24 4.03 -21.64
N CYS A 174 -17.04 2.97 -21.68
CA CYS A 174 -18.52 3.11 -21.71
C CYS A 174 -19.00 3.81 -20.44
N PHE A 175 -18.53 3.41 -19.27
CA PHE A 175 -18.87 4.06 -18.00
C PHE A 175 -18.54 5.56 -18.00
N ILE A 176 -17.34 5.94 -18.42
CA ILE A 176 -16.92 7.35 -18.49
C ILE A 176 -17.84 8.13 -19.41
N LYS A 177 -18.09 7.60 -20.63
CA LYS A 177 -18.98 8.22 -21.59
C LYS A 177 -20.41 8.36 -21.06
N PHE A 178 -20.91 7.33 -20.38
CA PHE A 178 -22.24 7.37 -19.76
C PHE A 178 -22.36 8.52 -18.74
N ILE A 179 -21.34 8.70 -17.89
CA ILE A 179 -21.29 9.80 -16.92
C ILE A 179 -21.29 11.15 -17.64
N ASP A 180 -20.48 11.32 -18.71
CA ASP A 180 -20.42 12.57 -19.47
C ASP A 180 -21.78 12.89 -20.16
N ASP A 181 -22.39 11.88 -20.73
CA ASP A 181 -23.75 12.01 -21.37
C ASP A 181 -24.81 12.34 -20.29
N HIS A 182 -24.73 11.71 -19.12
CA HIS A 182 -25.63 12.00 -17.99
C HIS A 182 -25.44 13.44 -17.48
N ILE A 183 -24.22 13.92 -17.35
CA ILE A 183 -23.93 15.31 -16.98
C ILE A 183 -24.53 16.23 -18.02
N SER A 184 -24.23 16.03 -19.29
CA SER A 184 -24.71 16.88 -20.41
C SER A 184 -26.23 16.95 -20.45
N LYS A 185 -26.93 15.82 -20.31
CA LYS A 185 -28.39 15.70 -20.32
C LYS A 185 -29.04 16.41 -19.12
N ASN A 186 -28.42 16.39 -17.96
CA ASN A 186 -28.97 16.92 -16.72
C ASN A 186 -28.48 18.33 -16.38
N PHE A 187 -27.49 18.83 -17.13
CA PHE A 187 -26.86 20.13 -16.90
C PHE A 187 -27.87 21.27 -17.00
N LYS A 188 -27.85 22.14 -15.99
CA LYS A 188 -28.60 23.40 -16.00
C LYS A 188 -27.76 24.47 -15.31
N TYR A 189 -27.44 25.53 -16.06
CA TYR A 189 -26.76 26.63 -15.42
C TYR A 189 -27.65 27.30 -14.38
N PRO A 190 -27.25 27.41 -13.12
CA PRO A 190 -28.08 28.00 -12.08
C PRO A 190 -28.34 29.50 -12.36
N LYS A 191 -29.61 29.93 -12.42
CA LYS A 191 -29.96 31.33 -12.66
C LYS A 191 -29.31 32.33 -11.70
N ARG A 192 -29.05 31.91 -10.46
CA ARG A 192 -28.38 32.74 -9.47
C ARG A 192 -26.91 32.93 -9.79
N ALA A 193 -26.22 31.89 -10.30
CA ALA A 193 -24.84 31.96 -10.75
C ALA A 193 -24.71 32.88 -11.98
N ILE A 194 -25.63 32.74 -12.98
CA ILE A 194 -25.68 33.65 -14.15
C ILE A 194 -25.76 35.10 -13.69
N LYS A 195 -26.70 35.44 -12.80
CA LYS A 195 -26.89 36.82 -12.30
C LYS A 195 -25.66 37.39 -11.58
N LYS A 196 -24.80 36.52 -11.03
CA LYS A 196 -23.57 36.92 -10.30
C LYS A 196 -22.33 36.82 -11.18
N GLY A 197 -22.43 36.31 -12.42
CA GLY A 197 -21.27 36.04 -13.27
C GLY A 197 -20.35 34.97 -12.69
N GLU A 198 -20.88 34.01 -11.92
CA GLU A 198 -20.09 32.91 -11.33
C GLU A 198 -19.85 31.82 -12.36
N GLU A 199 -18.59 31.56 -12.66
CA GLU A 199 -18.08 30.50 -13.56
C GLU A 199 -17.05 29.68 -12.82
N GLY A 200 -16.64 28.55 -13.38
CA GLY A 200 -15.52 27.75 -12.86
C GLY A 200 -15.72 26.25 -13.02
N ASN A 201 -14.76 25.53 -12.51
CA ASN A 201 -14.76 24.07 -12.49
C ASN A 201 -15.17 23.57 -11.10
N VAL A 202 -16.06 22.58 -11.08
CA VAL A 202 -16.43 21.88 -9.85
C VAL A 202 -15.98 20.44 -9.99
N PHE A 203 -15.04 20.03 -9.15
CA PHE A 203 -14.71 18.62 -8.96
C PHE A 203 -15.78 17.99 -8.06
N ILE A 204 -16.33 16.87 -8.47
CA ILE A 204 -17.24 16.06 -7.67
C ILE A 204 -16.75 14.64 -7.59
N GLN A 205 -16.76 14.09 -6.37
CA GLN A 205 -16.35 12.74 -6.06
C GLN A 205 -17.43 12.05 -5.24
N PHE A 206 -17.60 10.74 -5.43
CA PHE A 206 -18.53 9.91 -4.66
C PHE A 206 -18.10 8.46 -4.68
N ASP A 207 -18.65 7.69 -3.74
CA ASP A 207 -18.45 6.24 -3.67
C ASP A 207 -19.63 5.53 -4.31
N MET A 208 -19.31 4.51 -5.09
CA MET A 208 -20.22 3.51 -5.63
C MET A 208 -20.00 2.22 -4.85
N THR A 209 -20.89 1.89 -3.94
CA THR A 209 -20.69 0.83 -2.96
C THR A 209 -20.91 -0.57 -3.54
N SER A 210 -20.36 -1.59 -2.88
CA SER A 210 -20.50 -2.99 -3.28
C SER A 210 -21.93 -3.53 -3.19
N ASP A 211 -22.83 -2.80 -2.54
CA ASP A 211 -24.27 -3.10 -2.44
C ASP A 211 -25.13 -2.20 -3.36
N GLY A 212 -24.50 -1.48 -4.30
CA GLY A 212 -25.20 -0.73 -5.35
C GLY A 212 -25.70 0.66 -4.94
N LEU A 213 -25.14 1.26 -3.89
CA LEU A 213 -25.54 2.58 -3.42
C LEU A 213 -24.49 3.66 -3.79
N TYR A 214 -24.97 4.89 -3.93
CA TYR A 214 -24.13 6.07 -4.04
C TYR A 214 -23.99 6.74 -2.68
N THR A 215 -22.74 6.95 -2.21
CA THR A 215 -22.47 7.54 -0.91
C THR A 215 -21.30 8.53 -0.96
N ASN A 216 -21.04 9.22 0.15
CA ASN A 216 -19.86 10.06 0.36
C ASN A 216 -19.61 11.10 -0.74
N PHE A 217 -20.67 11.75 -1.23
CA PHE A 217 -20.53 12.83 -2.20
C PHE A 217 -19.73 13.99 -1.60
N THR A 218 -18.73 14.44 -2.33
CA THR A 218 -17.91 15.60 -2.00
C THR A 218 -17.79 16.48 -3.24
N THR A 219 -18.01 17.78 -3.10
CA THR A 219 -17.84 18.78 -4.15
C THR A 219 -16.77 19.79 -3.74
N ILE A 220 -15.92 20.18 -4.68
CA ILE A 220 -14.87 21.18 -4.50
C ILE A 220 -14.90 22.14 -5.68
N GLY A 221 -15.23 23.40 -5.42
CA GLY A 221 -15.30 24.48 -6.40
C GLY A 221 -15.26 25.84 -5.72
N GLU A 222 -15.13 26.91 -6.49
CA GLU A 222 -15.06 28.27 -5.96
C GLU A 222 -16.45 28.85 -5.63
N SER A 223 -17.52 28.26 -6.20
CA SER A 223 -18.91 28.72 -6.02
C SER A 223 -19.78 27.62 -5.43
N ARG A 224 -20.32 27.87 -4.25
CA ARG A 224 -21.29 26.96 -3.61
C ARG A 224 -22.52 26.70 -4.49
N ILE A 225 -22.95 27.71 -5.28
CA ILE A 225 -24.11 27.55 -6.18
C ILE A 225 -23.79 26.53 -7.30
N LEU A 226 -22.56 26.55 -7.82
CA LEU A 226 -22.10 25.59 -8.84
C LEU A 226 -21.87 24.20 -8.25
N GLU A 227 -21.36 24.12 -7.03
CA GLU A 227 -21.21 22.85 -6.30
C GLU A 227 -22.56 22.18 -6.04
N ASP A 228 -23.60 22.95 -5.62
CA ASP A 228 -24.95 22.45 -5.41
C ASP A 228 -25.56 21.91 -6.72
N GLU A 229 -25.27 22.54 -7.86
CA GLU A 229 -25.70 22.06 -9.16
C GLU A 229 -24.97 20.77 -9.58
N ALA A 230 -23.65 20.69 -9.39
CA ALA A 230 -22.88 19.49 -9.65
C ALA A 230 -23.41 18.30 -8.80
N TYR A 231 -23.66 18.51 -7.55
CA TYR A 231 -24.30 17.53 -6.66
C TYR A 231 -25.67 17.11 -7.17
N ARG A 232 -26.54 18.09 -7.54
CA ARG A 232 -27.88 17.83 -8.08
C ARG A 232 -27.86 16.97 -9.35
N ILE A 233 -26.85 17.12 -10.19
CA ILE A 233 -26.68 16.31 -11.40
C ILE A 233 -26.38 14.88 -10.99
N MET A 234 -25.36 14.68 -10.13
CA MET A 234 -24.83 13.35 -9.85
C MET A 234 -25.74 12.47 -8.99
N ILE A 235 -26.56 13.05 -8.09
CA ILE A 235 -27.54 12.26 -7.33
C ILE A 235 -28.68 11.69 -8.17
N LYS A 236 -28.77 12.04 -9.47
CA LYS A 236 -29.76 11.52 -10.43
C LYS A 236 -29.23 10.37 -11.27
N LEU A 237 -28.01 9.92 -11.01
CA LEU A 237 -27.49 8.73 -11.67
C LEU A 237 -28.42 7.54 -11.43
N PRO A 238 -28.64 6.67 -12.46
CA PRO A 238 -29.44 5.48 -12.31
C PRO A 238 -28.76 4.42 -11.47
N SER A 239 -29.45 3.32 -11.18
CA SER A 239 -28.85 2.13 -10.56
C SER A 239 -27.73 1.56 -11.43
N PHE A 240 -26.81 0.85 -10.79
CA PHE A 240 -25.65 0.26 -11.42
C PHE A 240 -25.35 -1.12 -10.83
N GLU A 241 -24.68 -1.99 -11.58
CA GLU A 241 -24.01 -3.18 -11.02
C GLU A 241 -22.69 -2.75 -10.40
N PRO A 242 -22.38 -3.16 -9.16
CA PRO A 242 -21.14 -2.73 -8.49
C PRO A 242 -19.86 -3.18 -9.19
N ALA A 243 -18.78 -2.44 -8.96
CA ALA A 243 -17.46 -2.79 -9.45
C ALA A 243 -17.00 -4.15 -8.93
N LYS A 244 -16.16 -4.85 -9.71
CA LYS A 244 -15.55 -6.12 -9.29
C LYS A 244 -14.03 -6.04 -9.26
N TYR A 245 -13.48 -6.75 -8.29
CA TYR A 245 -12.07 -7.05 -8.16
C TYR A 245 -11.92 -8.53 -7.80
N GLN A 246 -11.23 -9.31 -8.66
CA GLN A 246 -11.11 -10.76 -8.53
C GLN A 246 -12.47 -11.45 -8.23
N GLU A 247 -13.45 -11.16 -9.06
CA GLU A 247 -14.83 -11.69 -9.00
C GLU A 247 -15.65 -11.25 -7.77
N LYS A 248 -15.12 -10.41 -6.87
CA LYS A 248 -15.87 -9.87 -5.72
C LYS A 248 -16.36 -8.46 -5.97
N TYR A 249 -17.58 -8.16 -5.55
CA TYR A 249 -18.08 -6.81 -5.53
C TYR A 249 -17.31 -5.96 -4.52
N VAL A 250 -16.85 -4.80 -4.98
CA VAL A 250 -16.09 -3.85 -4.17
C VAL A 250 -16.67 -2.44 -4.31
N THR A 251 -16.52 -1.66 -3.26
CA THR A 251 -16.80 -0.22 -3.32
C THR A 251 -15.70 0.45 -4.14
N THR A 252 -16.07 1.34 -5.07
CA THR A 252 -15.10 2.17 -5.78
C THR A 252 -15.42 3.64 -5.63
N THR A 253 -14.38 4.47 -5.65
CA THR A 253 -14.50 5.92 -5.66
C THR A 253 -14.31 6.43 -7.06
N TYR A 254 -15.27 7.21 -7.55
CA TYR A 254 -15.18 7.90 -8.84
C TYR A 254 -15.25 9.41 -8.64
N GLY A 255 -14.47 10.14 -9.44
CA GLY A 255 -14.46 11.59 -9.43
C GLY A 255 -14.38 12.14 -10.84
N THR A 256 -15.09 13.26 -11.09
CA THR A 256 -15.07 13.97 -12.36
C THR A 256 -15.18 15.48 -12.13
N THR A 257 -14.89 16.25 -13.18
CA THR A 257 -14.99 17.71 -13.13
C THR A 257 -16.07 18.20 -14.06
N ILE A 258 -16.98 19.03 -13.54
CA ILE A 258 -18.02 19.72 -14.32
C ILE A 258 -17.60 21.17 -14.53
N SER A 259 -17.47 21.59 -15.78
CA SER A 259 -17.11 22.95 -16.16
C SER A 259 -18.34 23.81 -16.39
N PHE A 260 -18.43 24.92 -15.67
CA PHE A 260 -19.46 25.94 -15.83
C PHE A 260 -18.85 27.16 -16.52
N LYS A 261 -19.29 27.45 -17.75
CA LYS A 261 -18.88 28.63 -18.53
C LYS A 261 -20.08 29.39 -19.00
N LEU A 262 -20.06 30.70 -18.90
CA LEU A 262 -21.06 31.57 -19.45
C LEU A 262 -20.74 31.85 -20.94
N ASP A 263 -21.75 31.77 -21.81
CA ASP A 263 -21.58 32.21 -23.19
C ASP A 263 -21.37 33.74 -23.16
N GLN A 264 -20.27 34.19 -23.78
CA GLN A 264 -19.94 35.61 -23.92
C GLN A 264 -20.84 36.28 -24.95
#